data_84d65fa6137965427f9df0c00ef4fa98
#
_entry.id   84d65fa6137965427f9df0c00ef4fa98
#
_cell.length_a   1.000
_cell.length_b   1.000
_cell.length_c   1.000
_cell.angle_alpha   90.00
_cell.angle_beta   90.00
_cell.angle_gamma   90.00
#
_symmetry.space_group_name_H-M   'P 1'
#
loop_
_entity.id
_entity.type
_entity.pdbx_description
1 polymer ?
#
loop_
_entity_poly.entity_id
_entity_poly.type
_entity_poly.pdbx_seq_one_letter_code
_entity_poly.pdbx_strand_id
1 'polypeptide(L)'
;MRWRFLVAACAVGCGGSSAPPYLLDGGHLATTGAAFVAQRGCPTCHEPSDHAGTLAGQLTPVAGTQAYGSNLTPDPATGLGMWADIEIVRAIRFGVDNSGASLCPAMPQYPDMGDVEADAIVAYLHSLPSVSRMIPASMCPPIKPVPSSDMATSN
;
A
#
# COMPACT_ATOMS: atom_id res chain seq x y z
N MET A 1 66.21 39.01 21.69
CA MET A 1 64.85 38.85 21.12
C MET A 1 64.69 37.43 20.73
N ARG A 2 63.88 36.65 21.46
CA ARG A 2 63.64 35.23 21.21
C ARG A 2 62.20 35.06 20.61
N TRP A 3 62.09 34.77 19.35
CA TRP A 3 60.83 34.44 18.70
C TRP A 3 60.44 32.98 18.97
N ARG A 4 59.33 32.79 19.65
CA ARG A 4 58.72 31.51 19.89
C ARG A 4 57.71 31.29 18.77
N PHE A 5 57.98 30.30 17.89
CA PHE A 5 56.99 29.82 16.91
C PHE A 5 56.01 28.92 17.65
N LEU A 6 54.72 29.34 17.65
CA LEU A 6 53.61 28.53 18.08
C LEU A 6 53.20 27.68 16.87
N VAL A 7 53.40 26.36 16.96
CA VAL A 7 52.86 25.38 16.00
C VAL A 7 51.43 25.10 16.40
N ALA A 8 50.46 25.56 15.59
CA ALA A 8 49.07 25.19 15.75
C ALA A 8 48.86 23.81 15.13
N ALA A 9 48.57 22.79 15.92
CA ALA A 9 48.17 21.49 15.47
C ALA A 9 46.70 21.52 15.03
N CYS A 10 46.42 21.46 13.72
CA CYS A 10 45.09 21.20 13.19
C CYS A 10 44.73 19.74 13.43
N ALA A 11 43.89 19.47 14.41
CA ALA A 11 43.22 18.18 14.56
C ALA A 11 42.14 18.07 13.46
N VAL A 12 42.42 17.32 12.42
CA VAL A 12 41.43 16.91 11.43
C VAL A 12 40.54 15.86 12.11
N GLY A 13 39.41 16.33 12.66
CA GLY A 13 38.34 15.46 13.12
C GLY A 13 37.68 14.79 11.90
N CYS A 14 37.92 13.51 11.71
CA CYS A 14 37.06 12.66 10.84
C CYS A 14 35.68 12.61 11.46
N GLY A 15 34.83 13.56 11.11
CA GLY A 15 33.41 13.49 11.37
C GLY A 15 32.80 12.39 10.51
N GLY A 16 32.67 11.18 11.08
CA GLY A 16 31.83 10.15 10.50
C GLY A 16 30.41 10.68 10.43
N SER A 17 29.95 11.06 9.25
CA SER A 17 28.53 11.27 9.00
C SER A 17 27.83 9.92 9.10
N SER A 18 27.44 9.54 10.32
CA SER A 18 26.36 8.57 10.51
C SER A 18 25.12 9.21 9.94
N ALA A 19 24.80 8.89 8.67
CA ALA A 19 23.48 9.19 8.16
C ALA A 19 22.48 8.59 9.16
N PRO A 20 21.52 9.36 9.69
CA PRO A 20 20.51 8.81 10.57
C PRO A 20 19.78 7.70 9.80
N PRO A 21 19.42 6.57 10.48
CA PRO A 21 18.52 5.60 9.85
C PRO A 21 17.32 6.41 9.36
N TYR A 22 16.96 6.25 8.09
CA TYR A 22 15.82 6.94 7.48
C TYR A 22 14.58 6.56 8.28
N LEU A 23 14.30 7.33 9.31
CA LEU A 23 12.96 7.42 9.86
C LEU A 23 12.16 8.12 8.77
N LEU A 24 11.58 7.32 7.87
CA LEU A 24 10.56 7.82 6.97
C LEU A 24 9.46 8.34 7.90
N ASP A 25 9.32 9.65 8.04
CA ASP A 25 8.18 10.20 8.74
C ASP A 25 6.91 9.78 7.97
N GLY A 26 5.79 9.69 8.68
CA GLY A 26 4.54 9.22 8.07
C GLY A 26 4.15 10.02 6.82
N GLY A 27 4.54 11.29 6.73
CA GLY A 27 4.29 12.14 5.56
C GLY A 27 5.10 11.73 4.33
N HIS A 28 6.35 11.34 4.51
CA HIS A 28 7.20 10.86 3.42
C HIS A 28 6.74 9.49 2.92
N LEU A 29 6.36 8.59 3.83
CA LEU A 29 5.78 7.29 3.49
C LEU A 29 4.49 7.46 2.68
N ALA A 30 3.57 8.31 3.13
CA ALA A 30 2.31 8.56 2.42
C ALA A 30 2.55 9.14 1.02
N THR A 31 3.49 10.08 0.86
CA THR A 31 3.84 10.63 -0.46
C THR A 31 4.41 9.56 -1.39
N THR A 32 5.28 8.70 -0.88
CA THR A 32 5.84 7.56 -1.62
C THR A 32 4.75 6.55 -1.97
N GLY A 33 3.83 6.28 -1.04
CA GLY A 33 2.68 5.40 -1.23
C GLY A 33 1.73 5.90 -2.32
N ALA A 34 1.50 7.20 -2.41
CA ALA A 34 0.70 7.79 -3.50
C ALA A 34 1.29 7.45 -4.89
N ALA A 35 2.62 7.51 -5.03
CA ALA A 35 3.29 7.15 -6.27
C ALA A 35 3.12 5.67 -6.60
N PHE A 36 3.25 4.76 -5.62
CA PHE A 36 3.03 3.33 -5.82
C PHE A 36 1.57 3.01 -6.16
N VAL A 37 0.61 3.63 -5.49
CA VAL A 37 -0.82 3.47 -5.79
C VAL A 37 -1.13 3.87 -7.23
N ALA A 38 -0.57 4.98 -7.70
CA ALA A 38 -0.71 5.40 -9.09
C ALA A 38 -0.02 4.43 -10.06
N GLN A 39 1.20 4.00 -9.77
CA GLN A 39 1.98 3.06 -10.60
C GLN A 39 1.28 1.68 -10.70
N ARG A 40 0.68 1.19 -9.63
CA ARG A 40 -0.08 -0.07 -9.60
C ARG A 40 -1.46 0.04 -10.25
N GLY A 41 -1.89 1.25 -10.63
CA GLY A 41 -3.16 1.48 -11.30
C GLY A 41 -4.39 1.34 -10.40
N CYS A 42 -4.25 1.41 -9.07
CA CYS A 42 -5.36 1.30 -8.13
C CYS A 42 -6.53 2.25 -8.45
N PRO A 43 -6.28 3.51 -8.87
CA PRO A 43 -7.35 4.44 -9.22
C PRO A 43 -8.26 3.97 -10.35
N THR A 44 -7.77 3.11 -11.27
CA THR A 44 -8.58 2.61 -12.40
C THR A 44 -9.89 1.95 -11.94
N CYS A 45 -9.87 1.30 -10.77
CA CYS A 45 -11.01 0.59 -10.21
C CYS A 45 -11.57 1.25 -8.94
N HIS A 46 -10.73 1.97 -8.18
CA HIS A 46 -11.11 2.51 -6.86
C HIS A 46 -11.39 4.00 -6.86
N GLU A 47 -11.09 4.71 -7.95
CA GLU A 47 -11.33 6.14 -8.05
C GLU A 47 -12.75 6.43 -8.53
N PRO A 48 -13.62 7.08 -7.74
CA PRO A 48 -14.96 7.41 -8.17
C PRO A 48 -14.96 8.62 -9.11
N SER A 49 -15.79 8.60 -10.15
CA SER A 49 -15.89 9.69 -11.11
C SER A 49 -16.48 10.99 -10.51
N ASP A 50 -17.24 10.86 -9.43
CA ASP A 50 -17.93 11.96 -8.74
C ASP A 50 -17.15 12.49 -7.51
N HIS A 51 -16.06 11.81 -7.10
CA HIS A 51 -15.20 12.18 -5.98
C HIS A 51 -13.73 11.92 -6.34
N ALA A 52 -13.25 12.54 -7.41
CA ALA A 52 -11.89 12.37 -7.91
C ALA A 52 -10.82 12.68 -6.86
N GLY A 53 -9.75 11.90 -6.81
CA GLY A 53 -8.64 12.03 -5.87
C GLY A 53 -8.88 11.38 -4.50
N THR A 54 -9.97 10.62 -4.32
CA THR A 54 -10.32 10.08 -2.99
C THR A 54 -10.11 8.58 -2.83
N LEU A 55 -10.11 7.80 -3.89
CA LEU A 55 -10.16 6.33 -3.86
C LEU A 55 -11.36 5.78 -3.07
N ALA A 56 -12.47 6.52 -3.04
CA ALA A 56 -13.65 6.16 -2.25
C ALA A 56 -14.51 5.06 -2.90
N GLY A 57 -14.01 4.39 -3.92
CA GLY A 57 -14.69 3.29 -4.60
C GLY A 57 -15.66 3.72 -5.71
N GLN A 58 -16.04 2.79 -6.55
CA GLN A 58 -16.91 3.03 -7.71
C GLN A 58 -18.29 2.38 -7.54
N LEU A 59 -19.34 3.09 -7.94
CA LEU A 59 -20.71 2.59 -7.98
C LEU A 59 -21.06 1.86 -9.30
N THR A 60 -20.14 1.91 -10.26
CA THR A 60 -20.24 1.16 -11.51
C THR A 60 -19.28 -0.03 -11.46
N PRO A 61 -19.68 -1.20 -11.99
CA PRO A 61 -18.79 -2.36 -11.99
C PRO A 61 -17.57 -2.13 -12.90
N VAL A 62 -16.46 -2.77 -12.54
CA VAL A 62 -15.25 -2.82 -13.38
C VAL A 62 -15.63 -3.43 -14.73
N ALA A 63 -15.20 -2.82 -15.82
CA ALA A 63 -15.58 -3.18 -17.18
C ALA A 63 -15.47 -4.70 -17.45
N GLY A 64 -16.54 -5.30 -17.96
CA GLY A 64 -16.61 -6.72 -18.27
C GLY A 64 -16.78 -7.64 -17.05
N THR A 65 -17.03 -7.10 -15.87
CA THR A 65 -17.22 -7.88 -14.64
C THR A 65 -18.47 -7.44 -13.88
N GLN A 66 -18.75 -8.11 -12.75
CA GLN A 66 -19.71 -7.69 -11.73
C GLN A 66 -18.97 -7.35 -10.41
N ALA A 67 -17.71 -6.98 -10.53
CA ALA A 67 -16.88 -6.53 -9.41
C ALA A 67 -16.90 -5.01 -9.31
N TYR A 68 -16.94 -4.50 -8.09
CA TYR A 68 -16.90 -3.07 -7.78
C TYR A 68 -15.60 -2.76 -7.06
N GLY A 69 -14.95 -1.65 -7.42
CA GLY A 69 -13.80 -1.14 -6.68
C GLY A 69 -14.26 -0.65 -5.30
N SER A 70 -13.75 -1.26 -4.25
CA SER A 70 -14.12 -0.95 -2.87
C SER A 70 -13.67 0.45 -2.46
N ASN A 71 -14.28 1.00 -1.42
CA ASN A 71 -13.83 2.22 -0.76
C ASN A 71 -12.52 1.95 0.00
N LEU A 72 -11.43 2.61 -0.42
CA LEU A 72 -10.09 2.47 0.18
C LEU A 72 -9.78 3.59 1.18
N THR A 73 -10.72 4.49 1.47
CA THR A 73 -10.52 5.54 2.47
C THR A 73 -10.57 4.98 3.90
N PRO A 74 -10.01 5.69 4.89
CA PRO A 74 -10.04 5.27 6.29
C PRO A 74 -11.42 5.49 6.95
N ASP A 75 -12.51 5.35 6.18
CA ASP A 75 -13.86 5.39 6.75
C ASP A 75 -14.14 4.09 7.53
N PRO A 76 -14.54 4.16 8.81
CA PRO A 76 -14.69 2.98 9.64
C PRO A 76 -15.90 2.11 9.28
N ALA A 77 -16.90 2.68 8.62
CA ALA A 77 -18.13 1.96 8.30
C ALA A 77 -18.15 1.37 6.88
N THR A 78 -17.51 2.03 5.93
CA THR A 78 -17.62 1.66 4.51
C THR A 78 -16.27 1.48 3.81
N GLY A 79 -15.16 1.79 4.49
CA GLY A 79 -13.79 1.73 3.96
C GLY A 79 -12.86 0.85 4.79
N LEU A 80 -11.59 1.24 4.85
CA LEU A 80 -10.53 0.48 5.51
C LEU A 80 -10.30 0.89 6.98
N GLY A 81 -11.09 1.82 7.53
CA GLY A 81 -10.81 2.40 8.85
C GLY A 81 -10.81 1.42 10.04
N MET A 82 -11.39 0.23 9.87
CA MET A 82 -11.37 -0.84 10.88
C MET A 82 -10.43 -2.00 10.53
N TRP A 83 -9.70 -1.91 9.42
CA TRP A 83 -8.77 -2.96 9.01
C TRP A 83 -7.40 -2.75 9.67
N ALA A 84 -6.77 -3.82 10.12
CA ALA A 84 -5.36 -3.77 10.51
C ALA A 84 -4.47 -3.63 9.26
N ASP A 85 -3.31 -2.99 9.40
CA ASP A 85 -2.36 -2.78 8.30
C ASP A 85 -1.99 -4.09 7.60
N ILE A 86 -1.75 -5.15 8.38
CA ILE A 86 -1.43 -6.48 7.85
C ILE A 86 -2.58 -7.09 7.04
N GLU A 87 -3.83 -6.74 7.33
CA GLU A 87 -5.00 -7.20 6.57
C GLU A 87 -5.07 -6.48 5.22
N ILE A 88 -4.77 -5.18 5.21
CA ILE A 88 -4.67 -4.39 3.97
C ILE A 88 -3.55 -4.96 3.09
N VAL A 89 -2.37 -5.20 3.66
CA VAL A 89 -1.23 -5.82 2.95
C VAL A 89 -1.61 -7.20 2.39
N ARG A 90 -2.29 -8.03 3.20
CA ARG A 90 -2.77 -9.35 2.77
C ARG A 90 -3.76 -9.26 1.61
N ALA A 91 -4.68 -8.31 1.65
CA ALA A 91 -5.64 -8.09 0.57
C ALA A 91 -4.95 -7.70 -0.74
N ILE A 92 -3.95 -6.83 -0.68
CA ILE A 92 -3.18 -6.39 -1.85
C ILE A 92 -2.33 -7.52 -2.42
N ARG A 93 -1.61 -8.26 -1.57
CA ARG A 93 -0.67 -9.29 -2.01
C ARG A 93 -1.36 -10.57 -2.46
N PHE A 94 -2.38 -10.99 -1.73
CA PHE A 94 -2.93 -12.33 -1.84
C PHE A 94 -4.44 -12.37 -2.14
N GLY A 95 -5.08 -11.21 -2.26
CA GLY A 95 -6.51 -11.15 -2.55
C GLY A 95 -7.38 -11.75 -1.44
N VAL A 96 -7.02 -11.58 -0.18
CA VAL A 96 -7.77 -12.07 0.98
C VAL A 96 -8.14 -10.90 1.89
N ASP A 97 -9.43 -10.70 2.12
CA ASP A 97 -9.95 -9.61 2.94
C ASP A 97 -9.73 -9.79 4.46
N ASN A 98 -10.21 -8.84 5.27
CA ASN A 98 -10.07 -8.89 6.72
C ASN A 98 -10.88 -10.03 7.37
N SER A 99 -11.91 -10.55 6.71
CA SER A 99 -12.68 -11.72 7.18
C SER A 99 -12.03 -13.06 6.81
N GLY A 100 -11.00 -13.04 5.95
CA GLY A 100 -10.37 -14.23 5.39
C GLY A 100 -11.03 -14.72 4.10
N ALA A 101 -11.99 -13.99 3.54
CA ALA A 101 -12.61 -14.34 2.27
C ALA A 101 -11.76 -13.87 1.08
N SER A 102 -11.86 -14.61 -0.04
CA SER A 102 -11.16 -14.24 -1.27
C SER A 102 -11.82 -13.01 -1.91
N LEU A 103 -11.00 -12.06 -2.32
CA LEU A 103 -11.43 -10.94 -3.16
C LEU A 103 -11.75 -11.41 -4.58
N CYS A 104 -12.46 -10.58 -5.31
CA CYS A 104 -12.75 -10.85 -6.72
C CYS A 104 -11.48 -10.95 -7.57
N PRO A 105 -11.38 -11.90 -8.51
CA PRO A 105 -10.25 -12.02 -9.42
C PRO A 105 -10.00 -10.79 -10.30
N ALA A 106 -10.98 -9.88 -10.40
CA ALA A 106 -10.82 -8.60 -11.08
C ALA A 106 -9.81 -7.67 -10.39
N MET A 107 -9.56 -7.84 -9.07
CA MET A 107 -8.50 -7.15 -8.38
C MET A 107 -7.18 -7.90 -8.59
N PRO A 108 -6.17 -7.27 -9.20
CA PRO A 108 -4.84 -7.88 -9.34
C PRO A 108 -4.23 -8.18 -7.98
N GLN A 109 -3.46 -9.27 -7.89
CA GLN A 109 -2.69 -9.63 -6.71
C GLN A 109 -1.21 -9.31 -6.96
N TYR A 110 -0.50 -8.92 -5.91
CA TYR A 110 0.91 -8.51 -5.98
C TYR A 110 1.76 -9.29 -4.96
N PRO A 111 1.92 -10.63 -5.12
CA PRO A 111 2.61 -11.47 -4.13
C PRO A 111 4.07 -11.09 -3.94
N ASP A 112 4.71 -10.52 -4.97
CA ASP A 112 6.12 -10.10 -4.95
C ASP A 112 6.33 -8.67 -4.45
N MET A 113 5.27 -7.97 -4.00
CA MET A 113 5.38 -6.62 -3.44
C MET A 113 6.26 -6.63 -2.19
N GLY A 114 7.31 -5.82 -2.16
CA GLY A 114 8.20 -5.68 -1.00
C GLY A 114 7.51 -4.99 0.19
N ASP A 115 8.03 -5.20 1.41
CA ASP A 115 7.43 -4.63 2.62
C ASP A 115 7.44 -3.10 2.61
N VAL A 116 8.52 -2.47 2.16
CA VAL A 116 8.63 -1.00 2.07
C VAL A 116 7.57 -0.40 1.15
N GLU A 117 7.26 -1.05 0.03
CA GLU A 117 6.20 -0.61 -0.87
C GLU A 117 4.83 -0.80 -0.23
N ALA A 118 4.58 -1.96 0.40
CA ALA A 118 3.33 -2.26 1.07
C ALA A 118 3.05 -1.26 2.20
N ASP A 119 4.04 -1.02 3.07
CA ASP A 119 3.93 -0.07 4.18
C ASP A 119 3.66 1.36 3.69
N ALA A 120 4.32 1.78 2.59
CA ALA A 120 4.08 3.08 2.00
C ALA A 120 2.67 3.21 1.43
N ILE A 121 2.14 2.18 0.76
CA ILE A 121 0.76 2.15 0.26
C ILE A 121 -0.22 2.26 1.42
N VAL A 122 -0.05 1.47 2.49
CA VAL A 122 -0.91 1.51 3.69
C VAL A 122 -0.89 2.90 4.31
N ALA A 123 0.30 3.51 4.50
CA ALA A 123 0.43 4.86 5.04
C ALA A 123 -0.29 5.90 4.17
N TYR A 124 -0.24 5.76 2.86
CA TYR A 124 -1.00 6.63 1.96
C TYR A 124 -2.52 6.44 2.11
N LEU A 125 -3.01 5.21 2.12
CA LEU A 125 -4.44 4.93 2.26
C LEU A 125 -5.00 5.48 3.58
N HIS A 126 -4.26 5.37 4.69
CA HIS A 126 -4.61 5.98 5.96
C HIS A 126 -4.56 7.51 5.96
N SER A 127 -3.77 8.13 5.07
CA SER A 127 -3.68 9.58 4.94
C SER A 127 -4.82 10.21 4.13
N LEU A 128 -5.61 9.40 3.43
CA LEU A 128 -6.73 9.89 2.62
C LEU A 128 -7.82 10.49 3.51
N PRO A 129 -8.57 11.50 3.00
CA PRO A 129 -9.79 11.95 3.66
C PRO A 129 -10.79 10.79 3.81
N SER A 130 -11.36 10.62 4.99
CA SER A 130 -12.44 9.65 5.21
C SER A 130 -13.68 10.04 4.41
N VAL A 131 -14.16 9.13 3.57
CA VAL A 131 -15.37 9.31 2.77
C VAL A 131 -16.33 8.16 3.05
N SER A 132 -17.48 8.46 3.64
CA SER A 132 -18.53 7.46 3.85
C SER A 132 -19.25 7.18 2.55
N ARG A 133 -18.96 6.00 1.94
CA ARG A 133 -19.52 5.60 0.65
C ARG A 133 -19.75 4.08 0.62
N MET A 134 -21.01 3.69 0.61
CA MET A 134 -21.40 2.30 0.48
C MET A 134 -21.23 1.84 -0.97
N ILE A 135 -20.40 0.85 -1.20
CA ILE A 135 -20.17 0.25 -2.51
C ILE A 135 -21.02 -1.04 -2.63
N PRO A 136 -21.66 -1.29 -3.78
CA PRO A 136 -22.39 -2.53 -3.99
C PRO A 136 -21.52 -3.76 -3.80
N ALA A 137 -22.11 -4.84 -3.29
CA ALA A 137 -21.40 -6.10 -3.17
C ALA A 137 -20.99 -6.65 -4.54
N SER A 138 -19.74 -7.02 -4.69
CA SER A 138 -19.23 -7.67 -5.90
C SER A 138 -19.78 -9.10 -6.01
N MET A 139 -20.22 -9.48 -7.24
CA MET A 139 -20.59 -10.85 -7.56
C MET A 139 -19.50 -11.46 -8.43
N CYS A 140 -18.64 -12.28 -7.83
CA CYS A 140 -17.52 -12.89 -8.52
C CYS A 140 -17.70 -14.40 -8.59
N PRO A 141 -17.31 -15.04 -9.70
CA PRO A 141 -17.28 -16.49 -9.72
C PRO A 141 -16.33 -17.00 -8.65
N PRO A 142 -16.68 -18.11 -7.94
CA PRO A 142 -15.77 -18.69 -6.98
C PRO A 142 -14.45 -19.03 -7.67
N ILE A 143 -13.32 -18.69 -7.04
CA ILE A 143 -12.00 -19.14 -7.49
C ILE A 143 -12.05 -20.67 -7.37
N LYS A 144 -11.93 -21.37 -8.50
CA LYS A 144 -11.81 -22.84 -8.49
C LYS A 144 -10.54 -23.17 -7.68
N PRO A 145 -10.64 -24.00 -6.61
CA PRO A 145 -9.45 -24.47 -5.93
C PRO A 145 -8.52 -25.09 -6.98
N VAL A 146 -7.26 -24.70 -7.00
CA VAL A 146 -6.23 -25.39 -7.78
C VAL A 146 -6.20 -26.83 -7.25
N PRO A 147 -6.47 -27.86 -8.06
CA PRO A 147 -6.40 -29.23 -7.58
C PRO A 147 -4.99 -29.50 -7.06
N SER A 148 -4.89 -30.01 -5.85
CA SER A 148 -3.64 -30.30 -5.13
C SER A 148 -2.78 -31.39 -5.79
N SER A 149 -3.10 -31.81 -7.01
CA SER A 149 -2.46 -32.92 -7.73
C SER A 149 -1.11 -32.61 -8.37
N ASP A 150 -0.68 -31.35 -8.40
CA ASP A 150 0.59 -30.99 -9.07
C ASP A 150 1.79 -30.84 -8.12
N MET A 151 1.64 -31.17 -6.82
CA MET A 151 2.76 -31.22 -5.87
C MET A 151 3.39 -32.59 -5.68
N ALA A 152 2.95 -33.59 -6.43
CA ALA A 152 3.49 -34.94 -6.32
C ALA A 152 4.03 -35.39 -7.69
N THR A 153 5.22 -34.91 -8.07
CA THR A 153 6.21 -35.69 -8.82
C THR A 153 7.40 -34.81 -9.18
N SER A 154 8.36 -34.73 -8.28
CA SER A 154 9.76 -34.50 -8.62
C SER A 154 10.56 -35.36 -7.64
N ASN A 155 10.74 -36.59 -8.06
CA ASN A 155 11.70 -37.52 -7.47
C ASN A 155 12.88 -37.63 -8.41
#